data_a831f25c6fb6bc70bd7e67ae6c34fd3d
#
_entry.id   a831f25c6fb6bc70bd7e67ae6c34fd3d
#
_cell.length_a   1.000
_cell.length_b   1.000
_cell.length_c   1.000
_cell.angle_alpha   90.00
_cell.angle_beta   90.00
_cell.angle_gamma   90.00
#
_symmetry.space_group_name_H-M   'P 1'
#
loop_
_entity.id
_entity.type
_entity.pdbx_description
1 polymer ?
#
loop_
_entity_poly.entity_id
_entity_poly.type
_entity_poly.pdbx_seq_one_letter_code
_entity_poly.pdbx_strand_id
1 'polypeptide(L)'
;MKIFHVIERLFKYGGANVACVDIATREMLFGNDVAIFSTSSSHDDNLVIPSQITTFICKRINSFFRLSYVENLNAEMKKAIDEFHPDIIHVHALWDPLIHAAIKYASMKNIPIVHSPHGMLTPWALSNKKNKKRIAWRLYQHVDLKKVSLFHVTCEDEKQDLLRLGFKQPVEVIPLGMDIPSVDLKNKDDLKLILFMSRIHPKKGLLNLVEAWNRIRNPQWQIIICGPDDDSHQKVVEDRIKTLKLNSFFEFKGSVTGKAKEDLLNKCSLFVLPTFSENFGIVVLEALAHGMPVITTVGSPWHSIEKYGAGWWIEIGVEPLYKALDEFIKMDFQERLKMAYNAQTLAKDKYSWDTI
;
A
#
# COMPACT_ATOMS: atom_id res chain seq x y z
N MET A 1 26.67 5.05 -3.87
CA MET A 1 26.01 4.73 -5.16
C MET A 1 24.97 5.81 -5.44
N LYS A 2 24.72 6.14 -6.70
CA LYS A 2 23.69 7.12 -7.11
C LYS A 2 22.45 6.40 -7.58
N ILE A 3 21.35 6.52 -6.82
CA ILE A 3 20.09 5.81 -7.08
C ILE A 3 19.03 6.83 -7.49
N PHE A 4 18.36 6.56 -8.61
CA PHE A 4 17.38 7.46 -9.20
C PHE A 4 16.00 6.81 -9.24
N HIS A 5 15.14 7.20 -8.32
CA HIS A 5 13.76 6.70 -8.27
C HIS A 5 12.87 7.46 -9.26
N VAL A 6 11.95 6.72 -9.87
CA VAL A 6 10.95 7.30 -10.78
C VAL A 6 9.57 6.80 -10.40
N ILE A 7 8.67 7.74 -10.09
CA ILE A 7 7.28 7.46 -9.75
C ILE A 7 6.35 8.52 -10.32
N GLU A 8 5.14 8.13 -10.73
CA GLU A 8 4.20 9.04 -11.39
C GLU A 8 3.88 10.28 -10.55
N ARG A 9 3.55 10.10 -9.28
CA ARG A 9 3.15 11.17 -8.35
C ARG A 9 3.56 10.84 -6.93
N LEU A 10 3.64 11.89 -6.10
CA LEU A 10 4.05 11.80 -4.69
C LEU A 10 2.89 12.19 -3.76
N PHE A 11 1.74 11.52 -3.91
CA PHE A 11 0.61 11.76 -3.01
C PHE A 11 0.81 11.15 -1.64
N LYS A 12 0.26 11.78 -0.60
CA LYS A 12 0.16 11.22 0.74
C LYS A 12 -0.64 9.92 0.83
N TYR A 13 -1.48 9.65 -0.18
CA TYR A 13 -2.33 8.48 -0.25
C TYR A 13 -1.90 7.58 -1.40
N GLY A 14 -1.62 6.31 -1.10
CA GLY A 14 -1.24 5.31 -2.09
C GLY A 14 0.02 4.55 -1.71
N GLY A 15 -0.11 3.22 -1.57
CA GLY A 15 0.96 2.36 -1.08
C GLY A 15 2.26 2.46 -1.89
N ALA A 16 2.18 2.56 -3.22
CA ALA A 16 3.36 2.69 -4.08
C ALA A 16 4.14 4.00 -3.85
N ASN A 17 3.42 5.11 -3.58
CA ASN A 17 4.04 6.42 -3.35
C ASN A 17 4.79 6.44 -2.02
N VAL A 18 4.15 5.93 -0.97
CA VAL A 18 4.75 5.78 0.36
C VAL A 18 5.97 4.85 0.26
N ALA A 19 5.81 3.68 -0.36
CA ALA A 19 6.90 2.73 -0.55
C ALA A 19 8.11 3.33 -1.28
N CYS A 20 7.89 4.12 -2.35
CA CYS A 20 8.97 4.78 -3.07
C CYS A 20 9.76 5.75 -2.17
N VAL A 21 9.06 6.60 -1.39
CA VAL A 21 9.72 7.57 -0.50
C VAL A 21 10.41 6.88 0.67
N ASP A 22 9.81 5.83 1.24
CA ASP A 22 10.39 5.08 2.35
C ASP A 22 11.67 4.35 1.92
N ILE A 23 11.66 3.66 0.77
CA ILE A 23 12.83 3.00 0.20
C ILE A 23 13.92 4.04 -0.09
N ALA A 24 13.59 5.12 -0.80
CA ALA A 24 14.54 6.19 -1.12
C ALA A 24 15.15 6.83 0.15
N THR A 25 14.34 7.02 1.19
CA THR A 25 14.81 7.53 2.47
C THR A 25 15.78 6.55 3.13
N ARG A 26 15.47 5.27 3.11
CA ARG A 26 16.32 4.24 3.70
C ARG A 26 17.65 4.10 2.96
N GLU A 27 17.63 4.12 1.63
CA GLU A 27 18.83 4.10 0.79
C GLU A 27 19.73 5.32 1.05
N MET A 28 19.13 6.50 1.22
CA MET A 28 19.85 7.73 1.60
C MET A 28 20.50 7.59 2.99
N LEU A 29 19.79 7.03 3.97
CA LEU A 29 20.33 6.79 5.32
C LEU A 29 21.50 5.78 5.31
N PHE A 30 21.53 4.85 4.35
CA PHE A 30 22.67 3.95 4.10
C PHE A 30 23.84 4.62 3.36
N GLY A 31 23.82 5.94 3.18
CA GLY A 31 24.93 6.70 2.60
C GLY A 31 24.96 6.72 1.07
N ASN A 32 23.84 6.43 0.41
CA ASN A 32 23.71 6.59 -1.04
C ASN A 32 23.27 8.02 -1.39
N ASP A 33 23.69 8.49 -2.56
CA ASP A 33 23.11 9.68 -3.18
C ASP A 33 21.79 9.29 -3.85
N VAL A 34 20.68 9.86 -3.42
CA VAL A 34 19.36 9.47 -3.88
C VAL A 34 18.63 10.64 -4.53
N ALA A 35 18.01 10.37 -5.67
CA ALA A 35 17.12 11.33 -6.33
C ALA A 35 15.75 10.70 -6.62
N ILE A 36 14.70 11.54 -6.64
CA ILE A 36 13.35 11.15 -7.02
C ILE A 36 12.89 12.04 -8.17
N PHE A 37 12.50 11.42 -9.29
CA PHE A 37 11.81 12.08 -10.39
C PHE A 37 10.31 11.78 -10.32
N SER A 38 9.50 12.83 -10.32
CA SER A 38 8.05 12.69 -10.23
C SER A 38 7.33 13.83 -10.94
N THR A 39 6.00 13.79 -10.93
CA THR A 39 5.17 14.88 -11.40
C THR A 39 4.30 15.45 -10.28
N SER A 40 3.99 16.73 -10.35
CA SER A 40 3.06 17.40 -9.45
C SER A 40 1.92 18.07 -10.19
N SER A 41 0.77 18.21 -9.55
CA SER A 41 -0.29 19.12 -9.97
C SER A 41 -0.53 20.20 -8.89
N SER A 42 -1.23 21.26 -9.25
CA SER A 42 -1.50 22.40 -8.34
C SER A 42 -2.41 22.03 -7.14
N HIS A 43 -2.95 20.82 -7.10
CA HIS A 43 -3.91 20.33 -6.09
C HIS A 43 -3.39 19.12 -5.31
N ASP A 44 -2.10 18.78 -5.44
CA ASP A 44 -1.56 17.57 -4.83
C ASP A 44 -1.16 17.80 -3.37
N ASP A 45 -1.70 16.95 -2.50
CA ASP A 45 -1.29 16.83 -1.11
C ASP A 45 -0.07 15.90 -1.07
N ASN A 46 1.14 16.50 -1.24
CA ASN A 46 2.38 15.75 -1.46
C ASN A 46 2.94 15.13 -0.18
N LEU A 47 3.61 13.97 -0.34
CA LEU A 47 4.46 13.38 0.69
C LEU A 47 5.61 14.33 1.06
N VAL A 48 6.01 14.30 2.32
CA VAL A 48 7.22 14.99 2.78
C VAL A 48 8.42 14.15 2.37
N ILE A 49 9.32 14.74 1.60
CA ILE A 49 10.58 14.11 1.18
C ILE A 49 11.70 14.72 2.00
N PRO A 50 12.63 13.92 2.56
CA PRO A 50 13.82 14.43 3.22
C PRO A 50 14.62 15.40 2.32
N SER A 51 15.08 16.51 2.88
CA SER A 51 15.79 17.55 2.12
C SER A 51 17.11 17.08 1.50
N GLN A 52 17.66 15.98 1.98
CA GLN A 52 18.88 15.35 1.46
C GLN A 52 18.64 14.58 0.16
N ILE A 53 17.39 14.25 -0.16
CA ILE A 53 17.03 13.58 -1.40
C ILE A 53 16.83 14.64 -2.51
N THR A 54 17.59 14.53 -3.59
CA THR A 54 17.43 15.41 -4.75
C THR A 54 16.09 15.16 -5.43
N THR A 55 15.31 16.21 -5.72
CA THR A 55 13.99 16.04 -6.35
C THR A 55 13.92 16.74 -7.70
N PHE A 56 13.44 16.01 -8.71
CA PHE A 56 13.12 16.52 -10.04
C PHE A 56 11.60 16.42 -10.24
N ILE A 57 10.92 17.55 -10.14
CA ILE A 57 9.45 17.58 -10.17
C ILE A 57 8.97 18.30 -11.43
N CYS A 58 8.33 17.57 -12.34
CA CYS A 58 7.73 18.12 -13.54
C CYS A 58 6.27 18.49 -13.33
N LYS A 59 5.85 19.63 -13.86
CA LYS A 59 4.45 20.05 -13.79
C LYS A 59 3.59 19.24 -14.75
N ARG A 60 2.52 18.64 -14.22
CA ARG A 60 1.52 17.95 -15.01
C ARG A 60 0.42 18.95 -15.44
N ILE A 61 0.12 18.96 -16.72
CA ILE A 61 -0.90 19.84 -17.31
C ILE A 61 -2.13 18.99 -17.64
N ASN A 62 -3.29 19.43 -17.16
CA ASN A 62 -4.57 18.79 -17.50
C ASN A 62 -5.13 19.45 -18.76
N SER A 63 -5.28 18.69 -19.83
CA SER A 63 -5.91 19.18 -21.05
C SER A 63 -7.44 19.27 -20.93
N PHE A 64 -8.07 20.05 -21.79
CA PHE A 64 -9.53 20.18 -21.90
C PHE A 64 -10.26 18.84 -22.10
N PHE A 65 -9.59 17.84 -22.69
CA PHE A 65 -10.12 16.48 -22.90
C PHE A 65 -9.88 15.51 -21.75
N ARG A 66 -9.58 15.99 -20.51
CA ARG A 66 -9.22 15.17 -19.36
C ARG A 66 -7.99 14.26 -19.58
N LEU A 67 -7.15 14.58 -20.55
CA LEU A 67 -5.85 13.95 -20.74
C LEU A 67 -4.83 14.76 -19.95
N SER A 68 -4.19 14.11 -19.00
CA SER A 68 -3.10 14.69 -18.22
C SER A 68 -1.77 14.32 -18.89
N TYR A 69 -0.92 15.31 -19.17
CA TYR A 69 0.40 15.08 -19.77
C TYR A 69 1.45 15.98 -19.12
N VAL A 70 2.70 15.62 -19.30
CA VAL A 70 3.85 16.43 -18.89
C VAL A 70 4.46 17.03 -20.15
N GLU A 71 4.54 18.35 -20.20
CA GLU A 71 5.16 19.05 -21.31
C GLU A 71 6.65 18.71 -21.36
N ASN A 72 7.15 18.42 -22.57
CA ASN A 72 8.56 18.07 -22.80
C ASN A 72 9.12 16.94 -21.90
N LEU A 73 8.26 15.99 -21.47
CA LEU A 73 8.63 14.90 -20.57
C LEU A 73 9.96 14.22 -20.93
N ASN A 74 10.16 13.93 -22.22
CA ASN A 74 11.38 13.29 -22.69
C ASN A 74 12.63 14.16 -22.47
N ALA A 75 12.52 15.47 -22.68
CA ALA A 75 13.62 16.41 -22.46
C ALA A 75 13.93 16.57 -20.96
N GLU A 76 12.89 16.68 -20.13
CA GLU A 76 13.05 16.80 -18.68
C GLU A 76 13.65 15.51 -18.07
N MET A 77 13.18 14.33 -18.47
CA MET A 77 13.74 13.05 -18.02
C MET A 77 15.22 12.92 -18.43
N LYS A 78 15.52 13.25 -19.70
CA LYS A 78 16.91 13.24 -20.18
C LYS A 78 17.79 14.18 -19.39
N LYS A 79 17.34 15.42 -19.16
CA LYS A 79 18.06 16.43 -18.37
C LYS A 79 18.34 15.95 -16.96
N ALA A 80 17.33 15.40 -16.25
CA ALA A 80 17.48 14.92 -14.89
C ALA A 80 18.47 13.74 -14.80
N ILE A 81 18.42 12.78 -15.72
CA ILE A 81 19.36 11.66 -15.77
C ILE A 81 20.78 12.16 -16.10
N ASP A 82 20.93 13.13 -17.02
CA ASP A 82 22.23 13.70 -17.40
C ASP A 82 22.81 14.58 -16.29
N GLU A 83 22.00 15.21 -15.46
CA GLU A 83 22.42 16.04 -14.33
C GLU A 83 22.82 15.18 -13.12
N PHE A 84 22.01 14.18 -12.79
CA PHE A 84 22.24 13.34 -11.61
C PHE A 84 23.31 12.27 -11.83
N HIS A 85 23.45 11.75 -13.06
CA HIS A 85 24.38 10.65 -13.42
C HIS A 85 24.15 9.40 -12.58
N PRO A 86 22.96 8.78 -12.60
CA PRO A 86 22.65 7.63 -11.77
C PRO A 86 23.44 6.38 -12.15
N ASP A 87 23.86 5.61 -11.12
CA ASP A 87 24.41 4.27 -11.29
C ASP A 87 23.29 3.24 -11.56
N ILE A 88 22.08 3.50 -11.03
CA ILE A 88 20.90 2.65 -11.14
C ILE A 88 19.63 3.48 -11.19
N ILE A 89 18.64 3.02 -11.94
CA ILE A 89 17.31 3.65 -11.97
C ILE A 89 16.28 2.66 -11.40
N HIS A 90 15.57 3.07 -10.34
CA HIS A 90 14.50 2.30 -9.73
C HIS A 90 13.14 2.89 -10.13
N VAL A 91 12.41 2.14 -10.93
CA VAL A 91 11.12 2.56 -11.50
C VAL A 91 9.98 1.95 -10.71
N HIS A 92 9.03 2.77 -10.28
CA HIS A 92 7.86 2.35 -9.51
C HIS A 92 6.58 2.47 -10.31
N ALA A 93 5.69 1.46 -10.20
CA ALA A 93 4.41 1.38 -10.89
C ALA A 93 4.51 1.17 -12.42
N LEU A 94 3.38 1.31 -13.13
CA LEU A 94 3.23 0.99 -14.55
C LEU A 94 2.27 1.96 -15.24
N TRP A 95 2.16 1.85 -16.55
CA TRP A 95 1.14 2.46 -17.43
C TRP A 95 1.29 3.96 -17.69
N ASP A 96 2.12 4.69 -16.92
CA ASP A 96 2.33 6.13 -17.14
C ASP A 96 3.44 6.37 -18.17
N PRO A 97 3.30 7.38 -19.07
CA PRO A 97 4.34 7.76 -20.02
C PRO A 97 5.69 8.14 -19.37
N LEU A 98 5.67 8.60 -18.12
CA LEU A 98 6.86 8.92 -17.35
C LEU A 98 7.73 7.66 -17.11
N ILE A 99 7.08 6.55 -16.77
CA ILE A 99 7.74 5.25 -16.58
C ILE A 99 8.39 4.77 -17.88
N HIS A 100 7.66 4.90 -19.00
CA HIS A 100 8.19 4.59 -20.34
C HIS A 100 9.41 5.45 -20.68
N ALA A 101 9.36 6.77 -20.44
CA ALA A 101 10.48 7.68 -20.69
C ALA A 101 11.72 7.29 -19.87
N ALA A 102 11.54 6.98 -18.57
CA ALA A 102 12.65 6.56 -17.70
C ALA A 102 13.33 5.29 -18.22
N ILE A 103 12.56 4.23 -18.50
CA ILE A 103 13.08 2.96 -19.03
C ILE A 103 13.78 3.15 -20.38
N LYS A 104 13.20 3.98 -21.26
CA LYS A 104 13.80 4.30 -22.55
C LYS A 104 15.17 4.94 -22.40
N TYR A 105 15.30 6.00 -21.58
CA TYR A 105 16.58 6.71 -21.42
C TYR A 105 17.61 5.91 -20.64
N ALA A 106 17.19 5.16 -19.60
CA ALA A 106 18.06 4.22 -18.89
C ALA A 106 18.67 3.20 -19.87
N SER A 107 17.85 2.58 -20.71
CA SER A 107 18.30 1.62 -21.72
C SER A 107 19.24 2.24 -22.75
N MET A 108 19.00 3.46 -23.20
CA MET A 108 19.88 4.17 -24.17
C MET A 108 21.26 4.44 -23.58
N LYS A 109 21.35 4.62 -22.27
CA LYS A 109 22.61 4.90 -21.55
C LYS A 109 23.22 3.66 -20.90
N ASN A 110 22.62 2.48 -21.08
CA ASN A 110 23.04 1.21 -20.45
C ASN A 110 23.05 1.30 -18.91
N ILE A 111 22.15 2.09 -18.33
CA ILE A 111 21.97 2.18 -16.87
C ILE A 111 21.09 1.01 -16.43
N PRO A 112 21.48 0.22 -15.42
CA PRO A 112 20.66 -0.86 -14.88
C PRO A 112 19.32 -0.35 -14.36
N ILE A 113 18.26 -1.16 -14.57
CA ILE A 113 16.88 -0.80 -14.20
C ILE A 113 16.36 -1.81 -13.20
N VAL A 114 15.98 -1.34 -12.00
CA VAL A 114 15.13 -2.06 -11.06
C VAL A 114 13.69 -1.60 -11.28
N HIS A 115 12.73 -2.51 -11.24
CA HIS A 115 11.33 -2.18 -11.45
C HIS A 115 10.43 -2.81 -10.39
N SER A 116 9.65 -1.97 -9.69
CA SER A 116 8.64 -2.39 -8.69
C SER A 116 7.24 -2.19 -9.25
N PRO A 117 6.52 -3.27 -9.64
CA PRO A 117 5.18 -3.17 -10.23
C PRO A 117 4.08 -2.75 -9.25
N HIS A 118 4.27 -2.95 -7.94
CA HIS A 118 3.30 -2.64 -6.88
C HIS A 118 1.90 -3.22 -7.12
N GLY A 119 1.82 -4.50 -7.53
CA GLY A 119 0.56 -5.22 -7.75
C GLY A 119 -0.20 -4.82 -9.01
N MET A 120 0.38 -3.99 -9.88
CA MET A 120 -0.31 -3.55 -11.10
C MET A 120 -0.37 -4.62 -12.19
N LEU A 121 0.31 -5.75 -12.01
CA LEU A 121 0.31 -6.92 -12.91
C LEU A 121 -0.51 -8.10 -12.37
N THR A 122 -1.16 -7.96 -11.23
CA THR A 122 -2.08 -8.99 -10.72
C THR A 122 -3.24 -9.24 -11.71
N PRO A 123 -3.82 -10.45 -11.75
CA PRO A 123 -4.97 -10.76 -12.61
C PRO A 123 -6.12 -9.78 -12.44
N TRP A 124 -6.41 -9.39 -11.19
CA TRP A 124 -7.44 -8.39 -10.90
C TRP A 124 -7.08 -7.01 -11.49
N ALA A 125 -5.86 -6.55 -11.28
CA ALA A 125 -5.41 -5.26 -11.80
C ALA A 125 -5.46 -5.24 -13.35
N LEU A 126 -5.06 -6.31 -14.00
CA LEU A 126 -5.09 -6.42 -15.47
C LEU A 126 -6.51 -6.49 -16.02
N SER A 127 -7.48 -7.00 -15.28
CA SER A 127 -8.90 -7.04 -15.69
C SER A 127 -9.56 -5.66 -15.66
N ASN A 128 -9.10 -4.76 -14.78
CA ASN A 128 -9.61 -3.40 -14.67
C ASN A 128 -9.10 -2.53 -15.84
N LYS A 129 -10.00 -1.80 -16.53
CA LYS A 129 -9.72 -1.01 -17.74
C LYS A 129 -8.97 -1.82 -18.82
N LYS A 130 -9.33 -3.09 -18.96
CA LYS A 130 -8.65 -4.14 -19.77
C LYS A 130 -8.27 -3.67 -21.18
N ASN A 131 -9.17 -2.98 -21.87
CA ASN A 131 -8.92 -2.57 -23.28
C ASN A 131 -7.80 -1.51 -23.37
N LYS A 132 -7.79 -0.51 -22.47
CA LYS A 132 -6.72 0.50 -22.43
C LYS A 132 -5.37 -0.13 -22.10
N LYS A 133 -5.33 -1.03 -21.12
CA LYS A 133 -4.11 -1.75 -20.73
C LYS A 133 -3.62 -2.69 -21.83
N ARG A 134 -4.50 -3.37 -22.55
CA ARG A 134 -4.12 -4.23 -23.68
C ARG A 134 -3.43 -3.43 -24.79
N ILE A 135 -3.91 -2.22 -25.07
CA ILE A 135 -3.29 -1.31 -26.06
C ILE A 135 -1.89 -0.87 -25.56
N ALA A 136 -1.80 -0.33 -24.34
CA ALA A 136 -0.52 0.09 -23.75
C ALA A 136 0.49 -1.06 -23.67
N TRP A 137 0.02 -2.26 -23.31
CA TRP A 137 0.84 -3.48 -23.27
C TRP A 137 1.51 -3.80 -24.60
N ARG A 138 0.73 -3.71 -25.70
CA ARG A 138 1.25 -4.00 -27.05
C ARG A 138 2.13 -2.91 -27.60
N LEU A 139 1.83 -1.63 -27.28
CA LEU A 139 2.56 -0.49 -27.83
C LEU A 139 3.92 -0.30 -27.17
N TYR A 140 4.02 -0.39 -25.84
CA TYR A 140 5.27 -0.07 -25.14
C TYR A 140 5.53 -0.89 -23.88
N GLN A 141 4.52 -1.17 -23.04
CA GLN A 141 4.73 -1.68 -21.69
C GLN A 141 5.46 -3.03 -21.66
N HIS A 142 5.08 -3.96 -22.54
CA HIS A 142 5.71 -5.28 -22.61
C HIS A 142 7.19 -5.20 -23.07
N VAL A 143 7.49 -4.28 -24.00
CA VAL A 143 8.86 -4.06 -24.48
C VAL A 143 9.70 -3.39 -23.40
N ASP A 144 9.12 -2.44 -22.66
CA ASP A 144 9.81 -1.78 -21.56
C ASP A 144 10.17 -2.77 -20.45
N LEU A 145 9.21 -3.59 -20.03
CA LEU A 145 9.46 -4.59 -18.98
C LEU A 145 10.53 -5.63 -19.37
N LYS A 146 10.74 -5.89 -20.67
CA LYS A 146 11.84 -6.75 -21.12
C LYS A 146 13.24 -6.13 -20.99
N LYS A 147 13.33 -4.80 -20.82
CA LYS A 147 14.58 -4.06 -20.62
C LYS A 147 14.98 -3.95 -19.15
N VAL A 148 14.10 -4.34 -18.24
CA VAL A 148 14.34 -4.34 -16.81
C VAL A 148 15.45 -5.32 -16.47
N SER A 149 16.40 -4.92 -15.64
CA SER A 149 17.52 -5.76 -15.18
C SER A 149 17.10 -6.66 -14.01
N LEU A 150 16.23 -6.15 -13.13
CA LEU A 150 15.74 -6.83 -11.92
C LEU A 150 14.33 -6.35 -11.59
N PHE A 151 13.42 -7.26 -11.26
CA PHE A 151 12.15 -6.92 -10.62
C PHE A 151 12.29 -6.99 -9.10
N HIS A 152 11.92 -5.92 -8.43
CA HIS A 152 11.69 -5.87 -7.00
C HIS A 152 10.19 -6.02 -6.72
N VAL A 153 9.80 -7.06 -6.02
CA VAL A 153 8.41 -7.33 -5.63
C VAL A 153 8.29 -7.46 -4.12
N THR A 154 7.13 -7.16 -3.58
CA THR A 154 6.91 -7.09 -2.13
C THR A 154 6.43 -8.39 -1.51
N CYS A 155 6.00 -9.35 -2.33
CA CYS A 155 5.51 -10.65 -1.87
C CYS A 155 5.67 -11.72 -2.95
N GLU A 156 5.59 -13.00 -2.53
CA GLU A 156 5.73 -14.14 -3.42
C GLU A 156 4.62 -14.20 -4.49
N ASP A 157 3.39 -13.79 -4.15
CA ASP A 157 2.28 -13.75 -5.09
C ASP A 157 2.56 -12.81 -6.28
N GLU A 158 3.16 -11.65 -6.03
CA GLU A 158 3.56 -10.69 -7.07
C GLU A 158 4.67 -11.27 -7.96
N LYS A 159 5.60 -12.04 -7.39
CA LYS A 159 6.61 -12.80 -8.16
C LYS A 159 5.94 -13.82 -9.08
N GLN A 160 4.99 -14.59 -8.57
CA GLN A 160 4.27 -15.57 -9.37
C GLN A 160 3.47 -14.92 -10.51
N ASP A 161 2.94 -13.72 -10.30
CA ASP A 161 2.25 -12.95 -11.35
C ASP A 161 3.21 -12.56 -12.49
N LEU A 162 4.44 -12.14 -12.19
CA LEU A 162 5.48 -11.86 -13.20
C LEU A 162 5.87 -13.10 -13.98
N LEU A 163 6.08 -14.23 -13.29
CA LEU A 163 6.44 -15.51 -13.91
C LEU A 163 5.33 -16.00 -14.85
N ARG A 164 4.04 -15.88 -14.45
CA ARG A 164 2.87 -16.21 -15.30
C ARG A 164 2.80 -15.34 -16.57
N LEU A 165 3.29 -14.12 -16.53
CA LEU A 165 3.38 -13.23 -17.69
C LEU A 165 4.58 -13.53 -18.59
N GLY A 166 5.42 -14.50 -18.23
CA GLY A 166 6.55 -14.99 -19.03
C GLY A 166 7.82 -14.15 -18.93
N PHE A 167 7.95 -13.29 -17.91
CA PHE A 167 9.21 -12.57 -17.64
C PHE A 167 10.25 -13.54 -17.08
N LYS A 168 11.51 -13.39 -17.56
CA LYS A 168 12.63 -14.26 -17.21
C LYS A 168 13.75 -13.53 -16.45
N GLN A 169 13.62 -12.24 -16.27
CA GLN A 169 14.56 -11.43 -15.50
C GLN A 169 14.56 -11.90 -14.04
N PRO A 170 15.64 -11.69 -13.30
CA PRO A 170 15.68 -11.91 -11.86
C PRO A 170 14.52 -11.20 -11.17
N VAL A 171 13.91 -11.87 -10.21
CA VAL A 171 12.81 -11.34 -9.38
C VAL A 171 13.16 -11.54 -7.92
N GLU A 172 13.46 -10.46 -7.22
CA GLU A 172 13.74 -10.48 -5.79
C GLU A 172 12.51 -10.09 -5.00
N VAL A 173 12.18 -10.90 -3.99
CA VAL A 173 11.08 -10.65 -3.07
C VAL A 173 11.64 -9.95 -1.84
N ILE A 174 11.47 -8.64 -1.78
CA ILE A 174 11.88 -7.81 -0.66
C ILE A 174 10.65 -7.06 -0.17
N PRO A 175 10.10 -7.41 1.01
CA PRO A 175 8.92 -6.74 1.55
C PRO A 175 9.21 -5.28 1.89
N LEU A 176 8.16 -4.49 2.09
CA LEU A 176 8.31 -3.13 2.60
C LEU A 176 8.68 -3.17 4.08
N GLY A 177 9.66 -2.38 4.45
CA GLY A 177 10.09 -2.21 5.82
C GLY A 177 9.34 -1.10 6.56
N MET A 178 9.47 -1.14 7.90
CA MET A 178 8.94 -0.11 8.78
C MET A 178 9.81 0.07 10.02
N ASP A 179 9.89 1.29 10.54
CA ASP A 179 10.42 1.52 11.89
C ASP A 179 9.36 1.09 12.92
N ILE A 180 9.74 0.23 13.85
CA ILE A 180 8.80 -0.30 14.84
C ILE A 180 8.68 0.69 16.00
N PRO A 181 7.50 1.31 16.21
CA PRO A 181 7.33 2.27 17.27
C PRO A 181 7.34 1.61 18.67
N SER A 182 7.78 2.38 19.66
CA SER A 182 7.59 1.99 21.05
C SER A 182 6.16 2.30 21.47
N VAL A 183 5.35 1.25 21.72
CA VAL A 183 3.94 1.37 22.09
C VAL A 183 3.70 0.71 23.43
N ASP A 184 2.95 1.38 24.32
CA ASP A 184 2.46 0.74 25.56
C ASP A 184 1.25 -0.14 25.23
N LEU A 185 1.52 -1.43 25.06
CA LEU A 185 0.51 -2.42 24.68
C LEU A 185 -0.49 -2.72 25.81
N LYS A 186 -0.15 -2.43 27.07
CA LYS A 186 -1.03 -2.74 28.22
C LYS A 186 -2.24 -1.82 28.30
N ASN A 187 -2.13 -0.60 27.78
CA ASN A 187 -3.20 0.38 27.83
C ASN A 187 -4.05 0.45 26.53
N LYS A 188 -3.81 -0.46 25.59
CA LYS A 188 -4.41 -0.41 24.26
C LYS A 188 -5.86 -0.88 24.18
N ASP A 189 -6.30 -1.71 25.11
CA ASP A 189 -7.63 -2.39 25.03
C ASP A 189 -8.79 -1.62 25.74
N ASP A 190 -8.51 -0.50 26.39
CA ASP A 190 -9.49 0.20 27.22
C ASP A 190 -10.71 0.73 26.41
N LEU A 191 -10.52 1.06 25.14
CA LEU A 191 -11.55 1.70 24.34
C LEU A 191 -12.38 0.75 23.48
N LYS A 192 -12.02 -0.52 23.36
CA LYS A 192 -12.72 -1.53 22.53
C LYS A 192 -13.05 -1.03 21.11
N LEU A 193 -12.02 -0.50 20.44
CA LEU A 193 -12.14 0.06 19.10
C LEU A 193 -11.58 -0.90 18.05
N ILE A 194 -12.33 -1.08 16.98
CA ILE A 194 -11.91 -1.81 15.77
C ILE A 194 -11.60 -0.79 14.68
N LEU A 195 -10.44 -0.91 14.04
CA LEU A 195 -10.00 -0.01 12.98
C LEU A 195 -10.09 -0.68 11.61
N PHE A 196 -10.79 -0.04 10.69
CA PHE A 196 -10.64 -0.24 9.25
C PHE A 196 -9.93 1.00 8.69
N MET A 197 -8.78 0.81 8.03
CA MET A 197 -8.05 1.92 7.41
C MET A 197 -7.61 1.53 6.00
N SER A 198 -8.29 2.06 4.99
CA SER A 198 -7.96 1.88 3.58
C SER A 198 -8.82 2.81 2.73
N ARG A 199 -8.55 2.93 1.43
CA ARG A 199 -9.51 3.56 0.50
C ARG A 199 -10.87 2.86 0.64
N ILE A 200 -11.94 3.63 0.70
CA ILE A 200 -13.31 3.10 0.74
C ILE A 200 -13.70 2.72 -0.69
N HIS A 201 -13.41 1.47 -1.06
CA HIS A 201 -13.61 0.93 -2.39
C HIS A 201 -14.16 -0.50 -2.28
N PRO A 202 -15.02 -0.99 -3.20
CA PRO A 202 -15.59 -2.34 -3.14
C PRO A 202 -14.56 -3.45 -2.92
N LYS A 203 -13.37 -3.33 -3.53
CA LYS A 203 -12.25 -4.26 -3.39
C LYS A 203 -11.81 -4.49 -1.94
N LYS A 204 -12.04 -3.52 -1.04
CA LYS A 204 -11.57 -3.58 0.35
C LYS A 204 -12.54 -4.30 1.30
N GLY A 205 -13.69 -4.73 0.79
CA GLY A 205 -14.60 -5.62 1.50
C GLY A 205 -15.34 -5.01 2.68
N LEU A 206 -15.44 -3.67 2.75
CA LEU A 206 -16.08 -3.00 3.87
C LEU A 206 -17.55 -3.40 4.08
N LEU A 207 -18.28 -3.75 3.02
CA LEU A 207 -19.63 -4.30 3.14
C LEU A 207 -19.65 -5.65 3.86
N ASN A 208 -18.63 -6.50 3.68
CA ASN A 208 -18.53 -7.76 4.43
C ASN A 208 -18.37 -7.49 5.93
N LEU A 209 -17.63 -6.43 6.30
CA LEU A 209 -17.50 -6.02 7.71
C LEU A 209 -18.84 -5.54 8.29
N VAL A 210 -19.61 -4.76 7.53
CA VAL A 210 -20.94 -4.31 7.95
C VAL A 210 -21.89 -5.51 8.15
N GLU A 211 -21.89 -6.47 7.23
CA GLU A 211 -22.73 -7.67 7.34
C GLU A 211 -22.30 -8.60 8.49
N ALA A 212 -21.01 -8.78 8.70
CA ALA A 212 -20.51 -9.56 9.83
C ALA A 212 -20.88 -8.89 11.15
N TRP A 213 -20.71 -7.56 11.24
CA TRP A 213 -21.07 -6.79 12.44
C TRP A 213 -22.58 -6.80 12.71
N ASN A 214 -23.41 -6.84 11.70
CA ASN A 214 -24.87 -6.96 11.86
C ASN A 214 -25.29 -8.22 12.66
N ARG A 215 -24.48 -9.25 12.68
CA ARG A 215 -24.70 -10.48 13.44
C ARG A 215 -24.19 -10.39 14.89
N ILE A 216 -23.21 -9.52 15.14
CA ILE A 216 -22.55 -9.38 16.46
C ILE A 216 -23.28 -8.36 17.33
N ARG A 217 -23.40 -7.12 16.86
CA ARG A 217 -24.08 -6.00 17.54
C ARG A 217 -23.67 -5.80 19.00
N ASN A 218 -22.39 -5.98 19.33
CA ASN A 218 -21.91 -5.80 20.70
C ASN A 218 -21.80 -4.28 21.03
N PRO A 219 -22.58 -3.75 21.99
CA PRO A 219 -22.64 -2.32 22.27
C PRO A 219 -21.39 -1.76 22.95
N GLN A 220 -20.48 -2.60 23.39
CA GLN A 220 -19.21 -2.18 23.98
C GLN A 220 -18.15 -1.84 22.93
N TRP A 221 -18.35 -2.26 21.67
CA TRP A 221 -17.38 -2.10 20.60
C TRP A 221 -17.83 -1.10 19.55
N GLN A 222 -16.89 -0.31 19.05
CA GLN A 222 -17.10 0.62 17.95
C GLN A 222 -16.12 0.35 16.81
N ILE A 223 -16.55 0.60 15.58
CA ILE A 223 -15.74 0.44 14.36
C ILE A 223 -15.44 1.82 13.80
N ILE A 224 -14.15 2.14 13.70
CA ILE A 224 -13.65 3.37 13.12
C ILE A 224 -13.24 3.07 11.66
N ILE A 225 -13.80 3.82 10.72
CA ILE A 225 -13.50 3.70 9.30
C ILE A 225 -12.72 4.94 8.86
N CYS A 226 -11.49 4.70 8.36
CA CYS A 226 -10.60 5.74 7.87
C CYS A 226 -10.19 5.49 6.42
N GLY A 227 -10.15 6.54 5.63
CA GLY A 227 -9.64 6.55 4.26
C GLY A 227 -10.46 7.41 3.32
N PRO A 228 -9.91 7.73 2.14
CA PRO A 228 -10.62 8.47 1.12
C PRO A 228 -11.70 7.63 0.46
N ASP A 229 -12.81 8.27 0.11
CA ASP A 229 -13.85 7.65 -0.72
C ASP A 229 -13.33 7.46 -2.16
N ASP A 230 -13.50 6.27 -2.69
CA ASP A 230 -13.10 5.90 -4.04
C ASP A 230 -14.32 5.29 -4.76
N ASP A 231 -14.65 5.84 -5.91
CA ASP A 231 -15.86 5.48 -6.70
C ASP A 231 -17.20 5.74 -5.97
N SER A 232 -17.28 6.71 -5.07
CA SER A 232 -18.49 7.02 -4.28
C SER A 232 -19.03 5.82 -3.48
N HIS A 233 -18.13 4.89 -3.10
CA HIS A 233 -18.50 3.67 -2.39
C HIS A 233 -18.88 3.91 -0.93
N GLN A 234 -18.38 4.99 -0.34
CA GLN A 234 -18.74 5.35 1.04
C GLN A 234 -20.26 5.46 1.23
N LYS A 235 -20.94 6.13 0.31
CA LYS A 235 -22.40 6.25 0.36
C LYS A 235 -23.11 4.90 0.35
N VAL A 236 -22.64 3.97 -0.45
CA VAL A 236 -23.20 2.60 -0.50
C VAL A 236 -23.07 1.90 0.86
N VAL A 237 -21.91 2.07 1.53
CA VAL A 237 -21.67 1.52 2.87
C VAL A 237 -22.53 2.19 3.92
N GLU A 238 -22.64 3.52 3.92
CA GLU A 238 -23.49 4.30 4.85
C GLU A 238 -24.97 3.93 4.70
N ASP A 239 -25.46 3.82 3.47
CA ASP A 239 -26.86 3.42 3.20
C ASP A 239 -27.12 1.98 3.73
N ARG A 240 -26.14 1.10 3.62
CA ARG A 240 -26.25 -0.27 4.16
C ARG A 240 -26.25 -0.28 5.69
N ILE A 241 -25.36 0.48 6.33
CA ILE A 241 -25.33 0.68 7.80
C ILE A 241 -26.66 1.21 8.31
N LYS A 242 -27.23 2.22 7.64
CA LYS A 242 -28.54 2.80 7.97
C LYS A 242 -29.66 1.77 7.83
N THR A 243 -29.70 1.03 6.73
CA THR A 243 -30.72 0.00 6.47
C THR A 243 -30.73 -1.06 7.58
N LEU A 244 -29.52 -1.45 8.04
CA LEU A 244 -29.35 -2.42 9.12
C LEU A 244 -29.47 -1.82 10.53
N LYS A 245 -29.70 -0.51 10.67
CA LYS A 245 -29.77 0.22 11.95
C LYS A 245 -28.51 0.05 12.80
N LEU A 246 -27.34 0.19 12.17
CA LEU A 246 -26.02 0.01 12.80
C LEU A 246 -25.27 1.33 13.03
N ASN A 247 -25.92 2.49 12.88
CA ASN A 247 -25.26 3.80 12.93
C ASN A 247 -24.48 4.06 14.22
N SER A 248 -24.90 3.50 15.36
CA SER A 248 -24.21 3.66 16.64
C SER A 248 -22.90 2.92 16.75
N PHE A 249 -22.61 1.98 15.84
CA PHE A 249 -21.42 1.15 15.86
C PHE A 249 -20.32 1.63 14.92
N PHE A 250 -20.64 2.47 13.94
CA PHE A 250 -19.70 2.86 12.89
C PHE A 250 -19.45 4.37 12.90
N GLU A 251 -18.19 4.76 12.87
CA GLU A 251 -17.76 6.15 12.75
C GLU A 251 -16.81 6.32 11.55
N PHE A 252 -17.14 7.23 10.62
CA PHE A 252 -16.30 7.60 9.49
C PHE A 252 -15.48 8.85 9.85
N LYS A 253 -14.14 8.72 9.77
CA LYS A 253 -13.20 9.83 10.07
C LYS A 253 -12.57 10.44 8.81
N GLY A 254 -12.94 9.94 7.61
CA GLY A 254 -12.28 10.37 6.38
C GLY A 254 -10.80 9.97 6.33
N SER A 255 -10.04 10.67 5.53
CA SER A 255 -8.59 10.42 5.40
C SER A 255 -7.83 10.94 6.61
N VAL A 256 -6.98 10.08 7.20
CA VAL A 256 -6.14 10.42 8.36
C VAL A 256 -4.65 10.25 8.02
N THR A 257 -3.81 11.16 8.49
CA THR A 257 -2.36 11.15 8.29
C THR A 257 -1.64 11.68 9.52
N GLY A 258 -0.32 11.49 9.59
CA GLY A 258 0.52 12.00 10.67
C GLY A 258 0.02 11.59 12.06
N LYS A 259 0.02 12.52 13.00
CA LYS A 259 -0.34 12.25 14.40
C LYS A 259 -1.74 11.68 14.57
N ALA A 260 -2.74 12.12 13.79
CA ALA A 260 -4.11 11.60 13.89
C ALA A 260 -4.18 10.10 13.51
N LYS A 261 -3.39 9.68 12.52
CA LYS A 261 -3.25 8.27 12.15
C LYS A 261 -2.57 7.48 13.26
N GLU A 262 -1.45 7.99 13.77
CA GLU A 262 -0.69 7.37 14.85
C GLU A 262 -1.53 7.20 16.12
N ASP A 263 -2.31 8.23 16.50
CA ASP A 263 -3.23 8.16 17.65
C ASP A 263 -4.26 7.05 17.49
N LEU A 264 -4.82 6.84 16.29
CA LEU A 264 -5.75 5.75 16.02
C LEU A 264 -5.07 4.37 16.10
N LEU A 265 -3.89 4.25 15.50
CA LEU A 265 -3.09 3.01 15.56
C LEU A 265 -2.73 2.65 17.00
N ASN A 266 -2.49 3.64 17.86
CA ASN A 266 -2.20 3.42 19.28
C ASN A 266 -3.43 3.10 20.12
N LYS A 267 -4.62 3.59 19.75
CA LYS A 267 -5.84 3.45 20.56
C LYS A 267 -6.69 2.24 20.21
N CYS A 268 -6.64 1.78 18.95
CA CYS A 268 -7.52 0.69 18.52
C CYS A 268 -6.96 -0.68 18.93
N SER A 269 -7.86 -1.59 19.25
CA SER A 269 -7.54 -2.94 19.78
C SER A 269 -7.41 -4.00 18.68
N LEU A 270 -8.04 -3.78 17.52
CA LEU A 270 -8.08 -4.72 16.40
C LEU A 270 -8.07 -3.97 15.08
N PHE A 271 -7.28 -4.45 14.12
CA PHE A 271 -7.31 -3.99 12.74
C PHE A 271 -8.05 -4.99 11.85
N VAL A 272 -8.96 -4.51 11.01
CA VAL A 272 -9.75 -5.37 10.12
C VAL A 272 -9.68 -4.87 8.68
N LEU A 273 -9.16 -5.71 7.77
CA LEU A 273 -9.09 -5.43 6.34
C LEU A 273 -9.60 -6.65 5.54
N PRO A 274 -10.92 -6.80 5.33
CA PRO A 274 -11.51 -7.97 4.68
C PRO A 274 -11.44 -7.87 3.15
N THR A 275 -10.26 -7.56 2.64
CA THR A 275 -10.01 -7.22 1.24
C THR A 275 -10.19 -8.41 0.30
N PHE A 276 -10.64 -8.16 -0.93
CA PHE A 276 -10.71 -9.16 -1.99
C PHE A 276 -9.36 -9.37 -2.70
N SER A 277 -8.49 -8.37 -2.66
CA SER A 277 -7.14 -8.45 -3.22
C SER A 277 -6.28 -7.30 -2.70
N GLU A 278 -5.09 -7.62 -2.25
CA GLU A 278 -4.08 -6.67 -1.80
C GLU A 278 -2.73 -7.06 -2.40
N ASN A 279 -1.86 -6.10 -2.68
CA ASN A 279 -0.51 -6.44 -3.07
C ASN A 279 0.35 -6.75 -1.84
N PHE A 280 0.64 -5.73 -1.05
CA PHE A 280 1.31 -5.86 0.24
C PHE A 280 0.37 -5.47 1.38
N GLY A 281 -0.28 -4.31 1.28
CA GLY A 281 -1.14 -3.79 2.33
C GLY A 281 -0.34 -3.18 3.48
N ILE A 282 0.41 -2.12 3.20
CA ILE A 282 1.26 -1.44 4.19
C ILE A 282 0.50 -1.08 5.48
N VAL A 283 -0.80 -0.81 5.39
CA VAL A 283 -1.65 -0.52 6.55
C VAL A 283 -1.79 -1.72 7.52
N VAL A 284 -1.62 -2.95 7.01
CA VAL A 284 -1.54 -4.16 7.85
C VAL A 284 -0.24 -4.17 8.63
N LEU A 285 0.88 -3.84 7.96
CA LEU A 285 2.18 -3.72 8.64
C LEU A 285 2.15 -2.61 9.70
N GLU A 286 1.55 -1.47 9.40
CA GLU A 286 1.38 -0.37 10.35
C GLU A 286 0.58 -0.80 11.58
N ALA A 287 -0.50 -1.56 11.39
CA ALA A 287 -1.28 -2.11 12.49
C ALA A 287 -0.46 -3.08 13.36
N LEU A 288 0.23 -4.02 12.73
CA LEU A 288 1.09 -4.99 13.42
C LEU A 288 2.22 -4.30 14.18
N ALA A 289 2.90 -3.32 13.58
CA ALA A 289 3.98 -2.57 14.21
C ALA A 289 3.53 -1.82 15.48
N HIS A 290 2.28 -1.36 15.49
CA HIS A 290 1.65 -0.77 16.67
C HIS A 290 1.05 -1.82 17.63
N GLY A 291 1.35 -3.10 17.45
CA GLY A 291 0.83 -4.18 18.30
C GLY A 291 -0.68 -4.37 18.19
N MET A 292 -1.27 -4.12 17.02
CA MET A 292 -2.68 -4.37 16.77
C MET A 292 -2.83 -5.75 16.13
N PRO A 293 -3.55 -6.71 16.75
CA PRO A 293 -3.96 -7.93 16.07
C PRO A 293 -4.72 -7.61 14.78
N VAL A 294 -4.61 -8.46 13.78
CA VAL A 294 -5.15 -8.22 12.45
C VAL A 294 -6.09 -9.33 12.02
N ILE A 295 -7.27 -8.96 11.49
CA ILE A 295 -8.10 -9.84 10.67
C ILE A 295 -7.98 -9.39 9.22
N THR A 296 -7.43 -10.24 8.37
CA THR A 296 -7.39 -10.02 6.92
C THR A 296 -7.67 -11.32 6.18
N THR A 297 -7.73 -11.27 4.85
CA THR A 297 -8.19 -12.40 4.03
C THR A 297 -7.07 -13.02 3.22
N VAL A 298 -7.32 -14.21 2.66
CA VAL A 298 -6.47 -14.86 1.65
C VAL A 298 -6.26 -14.01 0.39
N GLY A 299 -7.01 -12.93 0.24
CA GLY A 299 -6.76 -11.90 -0.78
C GLY A 299 -5.57 -10.98 -0.49
N SER A 300 -4.83 -11.21 0.60
CA SER A 300 -3.64 -10.46 1.01
C SER A 300 -2.48 -11.42 1.33
N PRO A 301 -1.20 -11.03 1.17
CA PRO A 301 -0.04 -11.90 1.36
C PRO A 301 0.36 -12.05 2.85
N TRP A 302 -0.61 -12.01 3.77
CA TRP A 302 -0.37 -11.94 5.21
C TRP A 302 -0.57 -13.27 5.95
N HIS A 303 -0.31 -14.42 5.30
CA HIS A 303 -0.42 -15.75 5.91
C HIS A 303 0.44 -15.93 7.19
N SER A 304 1.50 -15.11 7.35
CA SER A 304 2.35 -15.11 8.56
C SER A 304 1.61 -14.69 9.83
N ILE A 305 0.49 -13.98 9.74
CA ILE A 305 -0.32 -13.55 10.87
C ILE A 305 -0.75 -14.74 11.74
N GLU A 306 -1.24 -15.81 11.12
CA GLU A 306 -1.66 -17.02 11.84
C GLU A 306 -0.47 -17.74 12.48
N LYS A 307 0.65 -17.86 11.73
CA LYS A 307 1.86 -18.51 12.23
C LYS A 307 2.42 -17.87 13.50
N TYR A 308 2.31 -16.54 13.60
CA TYR A 308 2.76 -15.80 14.78
C TYR A 308 1.69 -15.70 15.88
N GLY A 309 0.45 -16.10 15.61
CA GLY A 309 -0.67 -15.85 16.51
C GLY A 309 -0.97 -14.36 16.68
N ALA A 310 -0.79 -13.61 15.62
CA ALA A 310 -0.98 -12.15 15.57
C ALA A 310 -2.38 -11.75 15.03
N GLY A 311 -3.27 -12.70 14.81
CA GLY A 311 -4.61 -12.50 14.28
C GLY A 311 -5.05 -13.63 13.36
N TRP A 312 -5.90 -13.32 12.38
CA TRP A 312 -6.53 -14.29 11.47
C TRP A 312 -6.30 -13.92 10.01
N TRP A 313 -5.98 -14.91 9.20
CA TRP A 313 -5.89 -14.84 7.74
C TRP A 313 -6.96 -15.77 7.15
N ILE A 314 -8.15 -15.21 6.89
CA ILE A 314 -9.39 -15.92 6.66
C ILE A 314 -9.78 -16.01 5.18
N GLU A 315 -10.67 -16.94 4.84
CA GLU A 315 -11.34 -16.95 3.55
C GLU A 315 -12.16 -15.67 3.34
N ILE A 316 -12.31 -15.26 2.06
CA ILE A 316 -13.08 -14.07 1.71
C ILE A 316 -14.58 -14.34 1.93
N GLY A 317 -15.23 -13.50 2.73
CA GLY A 317 -16.66 -13.60 2.95
C GLY A 317 -17.12 -13.11 4.31
N VAL A 318 -18.43 -13.07 4.47
CA VAL A 318 -19.07 -12.59 5.72
C VAL A 318 -18.92 -13.61 6.85
N GLU A 319 -19.10 -14.91 6.55
CA GLU A 319 -19.08 -15.97 7.58
C GLU A 319 -17.71 -16.14 8.24
N PRO A 320 -16.59 -16.24 7.48
CA PRO A 320 -15.26 -16.32 8.11
C PRO A 320 -14.94 -15.06 8.91
N LEU A 321 -15.31 -13.88 8.40
CA LEU A 321 -15.09 -12.60 9.07
C LEU A 321 -15.89 -12.49 10.37
N TYR A 322 -17.16 -12.92 10.36
CA TYR A 322 -17.99 -12.97 11.56
C TYR A 322 -17.34 -13.85 12.65
N LYS A 323 -16.88 -15.05 12.30
CA LYS A 323 -16.26 -15.98 13.25
C LYS A 323 -15.00 -15.38 13.89
N ALA A 324 -14.11 -14.79 13.10
CA ALA A 324 -12.89 -14.19 13.62
C ALA A 324 -13.17 -12.98 14.52
N LEU A 325 -14.13 -12.12 14.15
CA LEU A 325 -14.57 -10.99 14.98
C LEU A 325 -15.20 -11.47 16.29
N ASP A 326 -16.10 -12.45 16.25
CA ASP A 326 -16.79 -12.99 17.42
C ASP A 326 -15.82 -13.65 18.40
N GLU A 327 -14.82 -14.38 17.87
CA GLU A 327 -13.73 -14.97 18.65
C GLU A 327 -12.90 -13.88 19.36
N PHE A 328 -12.42 -12.85 18.63
CA PHE A 328 -11.64 -11.77 19.22
C PHE A 328 -12.40 -11.02 20.31
N ILE A 329 -13.68 -10.72 20.09
CA ILE A 329 -14.51 -9.97 21.04
C ILE A 329 -14.73 -10.73 22.34
N LYS A 330 -14.77 -12.07 22.29
CA LYS A 330 -14.95 -12.95 23.44
C LYS A 330 -13.67 -13.23 24.22
N MET A 331 -12.50 -12.96 23.64
CA MET A 331 -11.22 -13.11 24.33
C MET A 331 -11.15 -12.24 25.58
N ASP A 332 -10.47 -12.72 26.62
CA ASP A 332 -10.12 -11.91 27.76
C ASP A 332 -8.98 -10.92 27.45
N PHE A 333 -8.70 -10.04 28.40
CA PHE A 333 -7.64 -9.05 28.25
C PHE A 333 -6.25 -9.66 28.02
N GLN A 334 -5.93 -10.75 28.73
CA GLN A 334 -4.60 -11.38 28.64
C GLN A 334 -4.39 -12.07 27.28
N GLU A 335 -5.42 -12.70 26.76
CA GLU A 335 -5.41 -13.29 25.42
C GLU A 335 -5.17 -12.22 24.34
N ARG A 336 -5.91 -11.10 24.39
CA ARG A 336 -5.72 -9.97 23.46
C ARG A 336 -4.35 -9.32 23.61
N LEU A 337 -3.87 -9.14 24.84
CA LEU A 337 -2.54 -8.60 25.11
C LEU A 337 -1.43 -9.49 24.53
N LYS A 338 -1.54 -10.81 24.72
CA LYS A 338 -0.60 -11.77 24.12
C LYS A 338 -0.58 -11.66 22.60
N MET A 339 -1.75 -11.54 21.98
CA MET A 339 -1.87 -11.38 20.54
C MET A 339 -1.28 -10.04 20.06
N ALA A 340 -1.42 -8.98 20.86
CA ALA A 340 -0.81 -7.67 20.58
C ALA A 340 0.74 -7.74 20.59
N TYR A 341 1.33 -8.44 21.55
CA TYR A 341 2.79 -8.71 21.56
C TYR A 341 3.23 -9.53 20.34
N ASN A 342 2.46 -10.54 19.97
CA ASN A 342 2.72 -11.37 18.80
C ASN A 342 2.68 -10.54 17.50
N ALA A 343 1.73 -9.60 17.39
CA ALA A 343 1.61 -8.68 16.26
C ALA A 343 2.87 -7.81 16.10
N GLN A 344 3.34 -7.20 17.20
CA GLN A 344 4.55 -6.39 17.17
C GLN A 344 5.81 -7.23 16.91
N THR A 345 5.87 -8.44 17.46
CA THR A 345 6.96 -9.38 17.19
C THR A 345 7.02 -9.76 15.72
N LEU A 346 5.89 -10.08 15.09
CA LEU A 346 5.83 -10.34 13.65
C LEU A 346 6.36 -9.17 12.83
N ALA A 347 5.91 -7.94 13.14
CA ALA A 347 6.39 -6.74 12.45
C ALA A 347 7.91 -6.56 12.62
N LYS A 348 8.43 -6.73 13.84
CA LYS A 348 9.85 -6.60 14.14
C LYS A 348 10.70 -7.64 13.44
N ASP A 349 10.32 -8.91 13.53
CA ASP A 349 11.14 -10.03 13.04
C ASP A 349 11.20 -10.11 11.51
N LYS A 350 10.15 -9.65 10.83
CA LYS A 350 10.00 -9.84 9.37
C LYS A 350 10.04 -8.55 8.56
N TYR A 351 9.73 -7.41 9.18
CA TYR A 351 9.44 -6.18 8.45
C TYR A 351 10.08 -4.94 9.06
N SER A 352 10.94 -5.05 10.09
CA SER A 352 11.75 -3.92 10.50
C SER A 352 12.82 -3.63 9.44
N TRP A 353 13.16 -2.36 9.25
CA TRP A 353 14.23 -1.97 8.34
C TRP A 353 15.59 -2.59 8.69
N ASP A 354 15.80 -2.99 9.94
CA ASP A 354 17.03 -3.66 10.37
C ASP A 354 17.06 -5.13 9.92
N THR A 355 15.91 -5.70 9.56
CA THR A 355 15.77 -7.09 9.11
C THR A 355 15.76 -7.22 7.59
N ILE A 356 15.28 -6.20 6.87
CA ILE A 356 15.19 -6.15 5.41
C ILE A 356 16.46 -5.55 4.83
#